data_5d0ea419ce800564e49c90f1f1710c9a
#
_entry.id   5d0ea419ce800564e49c90f1f1710c9a
#
_cell.length_a   1.000
_cell.length_b   1.000
_cell.length_c   1.000
_cell.angle_alpha   90.00
_cell.angle_beta   90.00
_cell.angle_gamma   90.00
#
_symmetry.space_group_name_H-M   'P 1'
#
loop_
_entity.id
_entity.type
_entity.pdbx_description
1 polymer ?
#
loop_
_entity_poly.entity_id
_entity_poly.type
_entity_poly.pdbx_seq_one_letter_code
_entity_poly.pdbx_strand_id
1 'polypeptide(L)'
;MNKNLLIYLSFIGLFALLFACKKDETKVVMLASPIVPTIKTMPDLTLTRTNGTKSLVFVGTPLDPGFQASATYYLEACAKGNNFVNAIAILNDVQDLSMSISVSSLNGILLKKFTADQVSAVDFRIRAVMAIDAGTGYTPMVYSSAVNTANVTVYGLPRLDLVGSGITQKIESALGDGKYTGFVKLDATKPFTLKDPDTGTIYGLTGGAFAANGGGITATASGWYKFTADTKGLTYAIDSYMIGLVGSATPNGWNSPDSKMDYDSATGTWKITITLIDGQIKFRLNDGWTWNLGWNPGKTSLIHNGDNVDVTAGNYTIALTLTDVEAGTFTITKN
;
A
#
# COMPACT_ATOMS: atom_id res chain seq x y z
N MET A 1 55.35 -70.85 22.81
CA MET A 1 54.83 -69.56 23.26
C MET A 1 53.88 -69.83 24.45
N ASN A 2 54.21 -69.39 25.67
CA ASN A 2 53.51 -69.77 26.87
C ASN A 2 52.06 -69.24 26.88
N LYS A 3 51.10 -70.14 27.12
CA LYS A 3 49.65 -69.77 27.16
C LYS A 3 49.37 -68.56 28.14
N ASN A 4 50.16 -68.46 29.18
CA ASN A 4 50.04 -67.35 30.13
C ASN A 4 50.48 -65.99 29.52
N LEU A 5 51.42 -65.95 28.61
CA LEU A 5 51.88 -64.74 27.94
C LEU A 5 50.81 -64.19 26.99
N LEU A 6 50.06 -65.06 26.34
CA LEU A 6 48.94 -64.66 25.45
C LEU A 6 47.78 -64.06 26.29
N ILE A 7 47.49 -64.60 27.48
CA ILE A 7 46.44 -64.06 28.38
C ILE A 7 46.85 -62.71 28.89
N TYR A 8 48.11 -62.50 29.25
CA TYR A 8 48.57 -61.17 29.70
C TYR A 8 48.57 -60.13 28.58
N LEU A 9 48.94 -60.50 27.35
CA LEU A 9 48.85 -59.61 26.19
C LEU A 9 47.43 -59.30 25.81
N SER A 10 46.49 -60.24 25.95
CA SER A 10 45.06 -59.96 25.70
C SER A 10 44.43 -59.06 26.77
N PHE A 11 44.85 -59.20 28.05
CA PHE A 11 44.36 -58.27 29.13
C PHE A 11 44.96 -56.88 29.02
N ILE A 12 46.25 -56.74 28.59
CA ILE A 12 46.84 -55.41 28.36
C ILE A 12 46.19 -54.72 27.15
N GLY A 13 45.88 -55.50 26.07
CA GLY A 13 45.12 -54.98 24.90
C GLY A 13 43.73 -54.55 25.23
N LEU A 14 43.02 -55.29 26.13
CA LEU A 14 41.65 -54.89 26.59
C LEU A 14 41.69 -53.66 27.49
N PHE A 15 42.74 -53.51 28.35
CA PHE A 15 42.88 -52.31 29.20
C PHE A 15 43.27 -51.06 28.38
N ALA A 16 44.02 -51.19 27.28
CA ALA A 16 44.36 -50.09 26.38
C ALA A 16 43.14 -49.54 25.63
N LEU A 17 42.12 -50.39 25.36
CA LEU A 17 40.87 -49.98 24.73
C LEU A 17 39.94 -49.16 25.66
N LEU A 18 40.13 -49.22 26.97
CA LEU A 18 39.34 -48.47 27.95
C LEU A 18 39.83 -47.01 28.14
N PHE A 19 41.00 -46.66 27.61
CA PHE A 19 41.52 -45.29 27.65
C PHE A 19 41.29 -44.49 26.35
N ALA A 20 40.73 -45.10 25.33
CA ALA A 20 40.43 -44.45 24.05
C ALA A 20 38.97 -43.96 24.08
N CYS A 21 38.70 -42.89 24.73
CA CYS A 21 37.66 -41.88 24.47
C CYS A 21 37.39 -41.05 25.72
N LYS A 22 38.36 -40.28 26.18
CA LYS A 22 37.98 -38.99 26.73
C LYS A 22 37.75 -38.08 25.51
N LYS A 23 36.54 -38.11 24.98
CA LYS A 23 36.02 -36.99 24.21
C LYS A 23 35.94 -35.84 25.19
N ASP A 24 36.94 -34.96 25.21
CA ASP A 24 36.80 -33.66 25.85
C ASP A 24 35.63 -32.95 25.15
N GLU A 25 34.42 -33.21 25.66
CA GLU A 25 33.25 -32.42 25.28
C GLU A 25 33.50 -31.04 25.84
N THR A 26 34.01 -30.13 24.98
CA THR A 26 34.00 -28.70 25.31
C THR A 26 32.54 -28.32 25.48
N LYS A 27 32.16 -28.15 26.75
CA LYS A 27 30.80 -27.72 27.07
C LYS A 27 30.54 -26.35 26.43
N VAL A 28 29.72 -26.32 25.40
CA VAL A 28 29.31 -25.11 24.75
C VAL A 28 28.40 -24.35 25.73
N VAL A 29 28.80 -23.16 26.15
CA VAL A 29 28.05 -22.33 27.09
C VAL A 29 27.61 -21.06 26.34
N MET A 30 26.33 -20.79 26.38
CA MET A 30 25.77 -19.55 25.83
C MET A 30 26.21 -18.35 26.67
N LEU A 31 26.49 -17.22 26.05
CA LEU A 31 26.72 -15.95 26.74
C LEU A 31 25.51 -15.60 27.60
N ALA A 32 25.76 -15.07 28.81
CA ALA A 32 24.69 -14.57 29.69
C ALA A 32 23.87 -13.46 29.01
N SER A 33 24.49 -12.71 28.10
CA SER A 33 23.87 -11.71 27.23
C SER A 33 24.39 -11.88 25.82
N PRO A 34 23.69 -12.63 24.96
CA PRO A 34 24.06 -12.76 23.55
C PRO A 34 24.17 -11.42 22.83
N ILE A 35 25.13 -11.29 21.90
CA ILE A 35 25.26 -10.09 21.08
C ILE A 35 24.18 -10.17 20.01
N VAL A 36 23.19 -9.25 20.11
CA VAL A 36 22.06 -9.22 19.17
C VAL A 36 22.51 -8.77 17.77
N PRO A 37 21.78 -9.16 16.70
CA PRO A 37 22.07 -8.67 15.35
C PRO A 37 21.98 -7.14 15.31
N THR A 38 22.59 -6.51 14.30
CA THR A 38 22.45 -5.07 14.06
C THR A 38 22.24 -4.81 12.58
N ILE A 39 21.56 -3.73 12.21
CA ILE A 39 21.61 -3.17 10.87
C ILE A 39 22.87 -2.27 10.81
N LYS A 40 23.93 -2.77 10.20
CA LYS A 40 25.19 -2.05 10.03
C LYS A 40 25.11 -0.96 8.96
N THR A 41 24.39 -1.26 7.86
CA THR A 41 24.22 -0.33 6.74
C THR A 41 22.81 -0.40 6.21
N MET A 42 22.16 0.76 6.09
CA MET A 42 20.90 0.92 5.40
C MET A 42 21.15 1.47 3.99
N PRO A 43 20.43 0.99 2.96
CA PRO A 43 20.50 1.59 1.64
C PRO A 43 19.83 2.97 1.61
N ASP A 44 20.06 3.72 0.52
CA ASP A 44 19.22 4.87 0.19
C ASP A 44 17.79 4.40 -0.11
N LEU A 45 16.84 4.86 0.69
CA LEU A 45 15.41 4.51 0.62
C LEU A 45 14.61 5.51 -0.23
N THR A 46 15.24 6.17 -1.19
CA THR A 46 14.55 6.96 -2.21
C THR A 46 13.85 6.03 -3.19
N LEU A 47 12.56 5.74 -2.91
CA LEU A 47 11.76 4.85 -3.74
C LEU A 47 11.11 5.65 -4.87
N THR A 48 11.50 5.36 -6.11
CA THR A 48 10.89 5.94 -7.31
C THR A 48 10.55 4.84 -8.31
N ARG A 49 9.55 5.08 -9.15
CA ARG A 49 9.16 4.13 -10.19
C ARG A 49 10.28 3.94 -11.21
N THR A 50 11.02 5.01 -11.53
CA THR A 50 12.14 4.98 -12.48
C THR A 50 13.30 4.13 -12.02
N ASN A 51 13.50 3.96 -10.69
CA ASN A 51 14.54 3.09 -10.15
C ASN A 51 13.99 1.75 -9.60
N GLY A 52 12.78 1.35 -9.98
CA GLY A 52 12.06 0.17 -9.47
C GLY A 52 12.85 -1.15 -9.51
N THR A 53 13.71 -1.34 -10.49
CA THR A 53 14.56 -2.54 -10.64
C THR A 53 15.87 -2.47 -9.86
N LYS A 54 16.24 -1.29 -9.33
CA LYS A 54 17.46 -1.12 -8.53
C LYS A 54 17.39 -1.99 -7.27
N SER A 55 18.49 -2.67 -6.96
CA SER A 55 18.62 -3.43 -5.73
C SER A 55 18.99 -2.52 -4.55
N LEU A 56 18.30 -2.70 -3.45
CA LEU A 56 18.57 -2.12 -2.14
C LEU A 56 19.18 -3.20 -1.27
N VAL A 57 20.32 -2.94 -0.64
CA VAL A 57 21.02 -3.91 0.20
C VAL A 57 21.10 -3.39 1.64
N PHE A 58 20.44 -4.09 2.55
CA PHE A 58 20.58 -3.91 3.99
C PHE A 58 21.68 -4.84 4.47
N VAL A 59 22.71 -4.31 5.12
CA VAL A 59 23.81 -5.12 5.64
C VAL A 59 23.66 -5.23 7.15
N GLY A 60 23.58 -6.47 7.64
CA GLY A 60 23.48 -6.76 9.07
C GLY A 60 24.75 -7.37 9.65
N THR A 61 24.76 -7.51 10.98
CA THR A 61 25.71 -8.36 11.71
C THR A 61 24.98 -9.55 12.29
N PRO A 62 25.64 -10.72 12.44
CA PRO A 62 24.97 -11.90 12.98
C PRO A 62 24.65 -11.79 14.46
N LEU A 63 23.72 -12.62 14.92
CA LEU A 63 23.58 -12.99 16.31
C LEU A 63 24.81 -13.76 16.74
N ASP A 64 25.42 -13.37 17.87
CA ASP A 64 26.50 -14.14 18.49
C ASP A 64 26.05 -14.59 19.91
N PRO A 65 25.70 -15.87 20.08
CA PRO A 65 25.38 -16.43 21.38
C PRO A 65 26.61 -16.86 22.20
N GLY A 66 27.85 -16.63 21.70
CA GLY A 66 29.11 -17.06 22.31
C GLY A 66 29.59 -18.43 21.80
N PHE A 67 28.90 -19.00 20.83
CA PHE A 67 29.27 -20.23 20.15
C PHE A 67 28.70 -20.23 18.72
N GLN A 68 29.23 -21.12 17.87
CA GLN A 68 28.72 -21.23 16.52
C GLN A 68 27.30 -21.81 16.54
N ALA A 69 26.29 -20.99 16.24
CA ALA A 69 24.90 -21.40 16.12
C ALA A 69 24.32 -20.93 14.77
N SER A 70 23.39 -21.72 14.25
CA SER A 70 22.60 -21.29 13.09
C SER A 70 21.46 -20.37 13.56
N ALA A 71 21.23 -19.30 12.83
CA ALA A 71 20.08 -18.41 13.02
C ALA A 71 19.45 -18.06 11.68
N THR A 72 18.13 -17.93 11.71
CA THR A 72 17.34 -17.43 10.59
C THR A 72 16.99 -15.97 10.84
N TYR A 73 17.16 -15.13 9.84
CA TYR A 73 16.99 -13.69 9.98
C TYR A 73 15.77 -13.21 9.21
N TYR A 74 15.15 -12.15 9.76
CA TYR A 74 13.99 -11.46 9.21
C TYR A 74 14.29 -9.97 9.19
N LEU A 75 14.09 -9.32 8.05
CA LEU A 75 14.07 -7.86 7.99
C LEU A 75 12.63 -7.39 8.15
N GLU A 76 12.39 -6.62 9.18
CA GLU A 76 11.04 -6.15 9.55
C GLU A 76 10.98 -4.63 9.59
N ALA A 77 9.80 -4.07 9.30
CA ALA A 77 9.51 -2.65 9.42
C ALA A 77 8.20 -2.39 10.16
N CYS A 78 8.04 -1.18 10.67
CA CYS A 78 6.77 -0.66 11.17
C CYS A 78 6.75 0.87 11.08
N ALA A 79 5.59 1.49 11.34
CA ALA A 79 5.53 2.93 11.53
C ALA A 79 6.35 3.31 12.77
N LYS A 80 7.04 4.45 12.71
CA LYS A 80 7.88 4.93 13.81
C LYS A 80 7.13 4.93 15.13
N GLY A 81 7.76 4.32 16.14
CA GLY A 81 7.22 4.24 17.50
C GLY A 81 6.13 3.18 17.69
N ASN A 82 5.81 2.36 16.70
CA ASN A 82 4.82 1.27 16.81
C ASN A 82 5.35 0.05 17.58
N ASN A 83 6.65 0.01 17.93
CA ASN A 83 7.30 -1.10 18.64
C ASN A 83 7.10 -2.46 17.95
N PHE A 84 6.98 -2.47 16.62
CA PHE A 84 6.78 -3.66 15.78
C PHE A 84 5.53 -4.48 16.12
N VAL A 85 4.51 -3.85 16.70
CA VAL A 85 3.17 -4.44 16.78
C VAL A 85 2.62 -4.54 15.36
N ASN A 86 2.26 -5.77 14.93
CA ASN A 86 1.90 -6.06 13.53
C ASN A 86 2.99 -5.63 12.54
N ALA A 87 4.24 -6.02 12.83
CA ALA A 87 5.38 -5.73 11.98
C ALA A 87 5.16 -6.15 10.52
N ILE A 88 5.70 -5.35 9.61
CA ILE A 88 5.70 -5.62 8.17
C ILE A 88 6.93 -6.49 7.90
N ALA A 89 6.74 -7.71 7.43
CA ALA A 89 7.83 -8.55 6.97
C ALA A 89 8.32 -8.07 5.59
N ILE A 90 9.57 -7.60 5.53
CA ILE A 90 10.22 -7.18 4.28
C ILE A 90 10.92 -8.37 3.64
N LEU A 91 11.74 -9.08 4.42
CA LEU A 91 12.40 -10.32 4.02
C LEU A 91 12.23 -11.34 5.13
N ASN A 92 11.95 -12.58 4.73
CA ASN A 92 11.76 -13.71 5.62
C ASN A 92 12.79 -14.78 5.37
N ASP A 93 13.13 -15.53 6.41
CA ASP A 93 13.91 -16.77 6.34
C ASP A 93 15.26 -16.60 5.61
N VAL A 94 15.92 -15.45 5.77
CA VAL A 94 17.22 -15.20 5.15
C VAL A 94 18.36 -15.75 6.02
N GLN A 95 19.36 -16.30 5.37
CA GLN A 95 20.59 -16.80 6.01
C GLN A 95 21.76 -15.81 5.81
N ASP A 96 21.73 -15.05 4.71
CA ASP A 96 22.73 -14.02 4.39
C ASP A 96 22.29 -12.67 4.95
N LEU A 97 23.18 -12.00 5.65
CA LEU A 97 22.98 -10.68 6.21
C LEU A 97 23.28 -9.54 5.24
N SER A 98 23.63 -9.84 4.01
CA SER A 98 23.56 -8.95 2.85
C SER A 98 22.18 -9.06 2.20
N MET A 99 21.19 -8.52 2.90
CA MET A 99 19.75 -8.64 2.60
C MET A 99 19.34 -7.75 1.44
N SER A 100 19.06 -8.34 0.29
CA SER A 100 18.76 -7.61 -0.95
C SER A 100 17.28 -7.66 -1.33
N ILE A 101 16.73 -6.51 -1.72
CA ILE A 101 15.36 -6.37 -2.21
C ILE A 101 15.31 -5.29 -3.29
N SER A 102 14.47 -5.45 -4.33
CA SER A 102 14.30 -4.38 -5.33
C SER A 102 13.49 -3.21 -4.78
N VAL A 103 13.71 -2.01 -5.32
CA VAL A 103 12.92 -0.81 -4.98
C VAL A 103 11.42 -1.07 -5.17
N SER A 104 11.01 -1.68 -6.29
CA SER A 104 9.59 -1.98 -6.57
C SER A 104 9.00 -2.97 -5.57
N SER A 105 9.74 -4.00 -5.16
CA SER A 105 9.29 -4.99 -4.18
C SER A 105 9.11 -4.34 -2.80
N LEU A 106 10.11 -3.57 -2.34
CA LEU A 106 10.02 -2.85 -1.07
C LEU A 106 8.85 -1.85 -1.09
N ASN A 107 8.70 -1.09 -2.19
CA ASN A 107 7.59 -0.17 -2.37
C ASN A 107 6.23 -0.88 -2.26
N GLY A 108 6.05 -1.99 -2.97
CA GLY A 108 4.81 -2.76 -2.94
C GLY A 108 4.46 -3.34 -1.55
N ILE A 109 5.48 -3.71 -0.76
CA ILE A 109 5.29 -4.16 0.62
C ILE A 109 4.86 -3.00 1.51
N LEU A 110 5.57 -1.87 1.46
CA LEU A 110 5.31 -0.72 2.31
C LEU A 110 4.02 0.02 1.94
N LEU A 111 3.64 0.05 0.66
CA LEU A 111 2.41 0.69 0.17
C LEU A 111 1.13 0.09 0.78
N LYS A 112 1.19 -1.14 1.30
CA LYS A 112 0.05 -1.76 2.02
C LYS A 112 -0.22 -1.10 3.38
N LYS A 113 0.70 -0.30 3.90
CA LYS A 113 0.64 0.30 5.25
C LYS A 113 0.84 1.81 5.27
N PHE A 114 1.53 2.37 4.28
CA PHE A 114 1.84 3.79 4.20
C PHE A 114 1.15 4.43 3.02
N THR A 115 0.73 5.68 3.20
CA THR A 115 0.05 6.44 2.15
C THR A 115 1.03 6.80 1.04
N ALA A 116 0.63 6.56 -0.21
CA ALA A 116 1.42 6.93 -1.37
C ALA A 116 1.71 8.44 -1.42
N ASP A 117 2.91 8.78 -1.92
CA ASP A 117 3.36 10.15 -2.14
C ASP A 117 3.45 11.02 -0.87
N GLN A 118 3.45 10.38 0.32
CA GLN A 118 3.63 11.03 1.61
C GLN A 118 4.91 10.53 2.27
N VAL A 119 5.69 11.44 2.86
CA VAL A 119 6.86 11.07 3.66
C VAL A 119 6.39 10.39 4.94
N SER A 120 6.85 9.18 5.17
CA SER A 120 6.57 8.40 6.38
C SER A 120 7.85 8.05 7.10
N ALA A 121 7.89 8.25 8.42
CA ALA A 121 8.98 7.75 9.24
C ALA A 121 8.75 6.27 9.55
N VAL A 122 9.70 5.43 9.16
CA VAL A 122 9.64 3.97 9.22
C VAL A 122 10.76 3.45 10.09
N ASP A 123 10.43 2.61 11.05
CA ASP A 123 11.38 1.90 11.89
C ASP A 123 11.68 0.53 11.28
N PHE A 124 12.96 0.19 11.20
CA PHE A 124 13.48 -1.08 10.67
C PHE A 124 14.24 -1.82 11.75
N ARG A 125 14.15 -3.16 11.74
CA ARG A 125 14.98 -4.04 12.57
C ARG A 125 15.32 -5.35 11.87
N ILE A 126 16.39 -5.99 12.33
CA ILE A 126 16.66 -7.40 12.08
C ILE A 126 16.18 -8.21 13.28
N ARG A 127 15.35 -9.21 13.04
CA ARG A 127 14.96 -10.22 14.02
C ARG A 127 15.65 -11.53 13.65
N ALA A 128 16.37 -12.11 14.62
CA ALA A 128 17.02 -13.41 14.51
C ALA A 128 16.26 -14.46 15.31
N VAL A 129 16.06 -15.63 14.72
CA VAL A 129 15.52 -16.82 15.37
C VAL A 129 16.61 -17.86 15.37
N MET A 130 17.14 -18.20 16.55
CA MET A 130 18.21 -19.17 16.69
C MET A 130 17.64 -20.58 16.53
N ALA A 131 18.27 -21.38 15.64
CA ALA A 131 17.95 -22.79 15.51
C ALA A 131 18.53 -23.55 16.73
N ILE A 132 17.66 -24.20 17.49
CA ILE A 132 18.02 -25.08 18.58
C ILE A 132 17.31 -26.40 18.33
N ASP A 133 18.07 -27.49 18.32
CA ASP A 133 17.49 -28.84 18.29
C ASP A 133 17.22 -29.29 19.74
N ALA A 134 16.06 -28.92 20.26
CA ALA A 134 15.68 -29.17 21.66
C ALA A 134 14.51 -30.18 21.79
N GLY A 135 14.14 -30.87 20.73
CA GLY A 135 13.03 -31.84 20.72
C GLY A 135 11.64 -31.18 20.70
N THR A 136 10.60 -31.94 21.03
CA THR A 136 9.21 -31.48 21.03
C THR A 136 8.90 -30.58 22.23
N GLY A 137 8.21 -29.46 22.01
CA GLY A 137 7.81 -28.48 23.06
C GLY A 137 8.78 -27.31 23.25
N TYR A 138 9.70 -27.13 22.37
CA TYR A 138 10.68 -26.07 22.37
C TYR A 138 10.11 -24.72 21.90
N THR A 139 10.47 -23.63 22.60
CA THR A 139 10.18 -22.26 22.17
C THR A 139 11.44 -21.65 21.53
N PRO A 140 11.36 -21.18 20.26
CA PRO A 140 12.50 -20.56 19.59
C PRO A 140 13.05 -19.35 20.37
N MET A 141 14.37 -19.23 20.47
CA MET A 141 15.00 -18.04 21.03
C MET A 141 15.05 -16.94 19.97
N VAL A 142 14.45 -15.79 20.29
CA VAL A 142 14.30 -14.68 19.38
C VAL A 142 15.05 -13.46 19.89
N TYR A 143 15.85 -12.86 19.02
CA TYR A 143 16.66 -11.68 19.32
C TYR A 143 16.38 -10.62 18.26
N SER A 144 16.31 -9.35 18.68
CA SER A 144 16.07 -8.23 17.75
C SER A 144 17.17 -7.19 17.85
N SER A 145 17.52 -6.59 16.72
CA SER A 145 18.44 -5.44 16.66
C SER A 145 17.85 -4.22 17.35
N ALA A 146 18.70 -3.23 17.63
CA ALA A 146 18.24 -1.86 17.83
C ALA A 146 17.44 -1.38 16.61
N VAL A 147 16.57 -0.39 16.83
CA VAL A 147 15.72 0.19 15.78
C VAL A 147 16.51 1.22 14.96
N ASN A 148 16.40 1.12 13.64
CA ASN A 148 16.92 2.12 12.71
C ASN A 148 15.74 2.83 12.04
N THR A 149 15.58 4.13 12.28
CA THR A 149 14.51 4.94 11.67
C THR A 149 14.98 5.60 10.39
N ALA A 150 14.17 5.54 9.34
CA ALA A 150 14.38 6.28 8.09
C ALA A 150 13.08 6.90 7.58
N ASN A 151 13.21 8.02 6.85
CA ASN A 151 12.09 8.57 6.10
C ASN A 151 11.98 7.85 4.76
N VAL A 152 10.78 7.39 4.43
CA VAL A 152 10.46 6.68 3.19
C VAL A 152 9.26 7.35 2.55
N THR A 153 9.31 7.54 1.24
CA THR A 153 8.14 7.94 0.44
C THR A 153 7.83 6.80 -0.51
N VAL A 154 6.69 6.12 -0.29
CA VAL A 154 6.21 5.10 -1.22
C VAL A 154 5.50 5.77 -2.38
N TYR A 155 5.71 5.28 -3.60
CA TYR A 155 5.01 5.77 -4.78
C TYR A 155 3.75 4.94 -5.05
N GLY A 156 2.68 5.65 -5.47
CA GLY A 156 1.40 5.04 -5.83
C GLY A 156 1.34 4.51 -7.27
N LEU A 157 0.16 4.59 -7.91
CA LEU A 157 0.01 4.26 -9.33
C LEU A 157 0.72 5.31 -10.21
N PRO A 158 1.11 4.96 -11.45
CA PRO A 158 1.47 5.95 -12.46
C PRO A 158 0.34 6.97 -12.60
N ARG A 159 0.69 8.25 -12.63
CA ARG A 159 -0.29 9.33 -12.65
C ARG A 159 0.09 10.47 -13.58
N LEU A 160 -0.90 11.26 -13.94
CA LEU A 160 -0.72 12.57 -14.53
C LEU A 160 -1.35 13.61 -13.60
N ASP A 161 -0.54 14.57 -13.15
CA ASP A 161 -0.98 15.69 -12.30
C ASP A 161 -1.56 16.80 -13.18
N LEU A 162 -2.73 17.34 -12.82
CA LEU A 162 -3.33 18.49 -13.49
C LEU A 162 -2.68 19.78 -13.01
N VAL A 163 -1.89 20.43 -13.87
CA VAL A 163 -1.18 21.68 -13.57
C VAL A 163 -1.93 22.85 -14.16
N GLY A 164 -2.27 23.84 -13.36
CA GLY A 164 -3.04 25.03 -13.77
C GLY A 164 -4.54 24.98 -13.44
N SER A 165 -5.10 23.83 -13.08
CA SER A 165 -6.53 23.64 -12.79
C SER A 165 -7.02 24.40 -11.53
N GLY A 166 -6.12 24.97 -10.75
CA GLY A 166 -6.42 25.74 -9.53
C GLY A 166 -6.50 24.93 -8.25
N ILE A 167 -6.63 23.61 -8.34
CA ILE A 167 -6.60 22.67 -7.21
C ILE A 167 -5.69 21.48 -7.54
N THR A 168 -5.15 20.85 -6.51
CA THR A 168 -4.30 19.66 -6.69
C THR A 168 -5.17 18.46 -7.04
N GLN A 169 -4.97 17.92 -8.25
CA GLN A 169 -5.72 16.79 -8.78
C GLN A 169 -4.84 15.93 -9.67
N LYS A 170 -5.22 14.67 -9.83
CA LYS A 170 -4.52 13.70 -10.69
C LYS A 170 -5.48 12.73 -11.35
N ILE A 171 -5.03 12.13 -12.44
CA ILE A 171 -5.62 10.92 -13.01
C ILE A 171 -4.59 9.80 -12.97
N GLU A 172 -5.01 8.56 -12.81
CA GLU A 172 -4.12 7.43 -12.54
C GLU A 172 -4.26 6.31 -13.57
N SER A 173 -3.17 5.56 -13.78
CA SER A 173 -3.14 4.38 -14.64
C SER A 173 -3.10 3.12 -13.78
N ALA A 174 -4.22 2.41 -13.69
CA ALA A 174 -4.32 1.20 -12.89
C ALA A 174 -3.40 0.06 -13.39
N LEU A 175 -3.14 0.01 -14.69
CA LEU A 175 -2.31 -1.01 -15.32
C LEU A 175 -0.90 -0.54 -15.67
N GLY A 176 -0.59 0.75 -15.53
CA GLY A 176 0.70 1.31 -15.94
C GLY A 176 0.95 1.24 -17.45
N ASP A 177 -0.11 1.13 -18.25
CA ASP A 177 -0.07 0.92 -19.70
C ASP A 177 -0.05 2.22 -20.52
N GLY A 178 -0.10 3.38 -19.86
CA GLY A 178 -0.15 4.71 -20.46
C GLY A 178 -1.57 5.24 -20.63
N LYS A 179 -2.59 4.49 -20.18
CA LYS A 179 -3.98 4.95 -20.12
C LYS A 179 -4.33 5.35 -18.70
N TYR A 180 -4.79 6.57 -18.55
CA TYR A 180 -5.08 7.21 -17.28
C TYR A 180 -6.56 7.56 -17.19
N THR A 181 -7.15 7.47 -16.01
CA THR A 181 -8.53 7.89 -15.76
C THR A 181 -8.67 8.43 -14.34
N GLY A 182 -9.63 9.34 -14.15
CA GLY A 182 -9.98 9.87 -12.83
C GLY A 182 -11.13 10.85 -12.90
N PHE A 183 -11.67 11.17 -11.71
CA PHE A 183 -12.64 12.26 -11.57
C PHE A 183 -11.91 13.55 -11.21
N VAL A 184 -12.17 14.62 -11.94
CA VAL A 184 -11.51 15.91 -11.78
C VAL A 184 -12.53 17.04 -11.76
N LYS A 185 -12.30 18.06 -10.92
CA LYS A 185 -13.11 19.28 -10.87
C LYS A 185 -12.43 20.34 -11.71
N LEU A 186 -13.06 20.78 -12.78
CA LEU A 186 -12.50 21.73 -13.72
C LEU A 186 -13.21 23.08 -13.61
N ASP A 187 -12.46 24.15 -13.81
CA ASP A 187 -12.92 25.52 -13.93
C ASP A 187 -12.73 25.96 -15.38
N ALA A 188 -13.79 26.29 -16.07
CA ALA A 188 -13.75 26.70 -17.49
C ALA A 188 -12.88 27.94 -17.76
N THR A 189 -12.55 28.71 -16.73
CA THR A 189 -11.66 29.89 -16.85
C THR A 189 -10.18 29.56 -16.64
N LYS A 190 -9.86 28.32 -16.23
CA LYS A 190 -8.49 27.90 -15.90
C LYS A 190 -8.02 26.80 -16.85
N PRO A 191 -7.23 27.14 -17.89
CA PRO A 191 -6.59 26.12 -18.70
C PRO A 191 -5.57 25.34 -17.87
N PHE A 192 -5.46 24.06 -18.14
CA PHE A 192 -4.54 23.16 -17.43
C PHE A 192 -3.77 22.26 -18.41
N THR A 193 -2.68 21.71 -17.95
CA THR A 193 -1.89 20.66 -18.63
C THR A 193 -1.80 19.44 -17.73
N LEU A 194 -1.42 18.30 -18.31
CA LEU A 194 -1.17 17.06 -17.59
C LEU A 194 0.34 16.85 -17.49
N LYS A 195 0.87 16.72 -16.28
CA LYS A 195 2.30 16.47 -16.04
C LYS A 195 2.50 15.06 -15.52
N ASP A 196 3.33 14.30 -16.19
CA ASP A 196 3.89 13.05 -15.67
C ASP A 196 5.01 13.37 -14.65
N PRO A 197 4.83 13.10 -13.36
CA PRO A 197 5.84 13.40 -12.34
C PRO A 197 7.08 12.50 -12.43
N ASP A 198 6.96 11.30 -13.03
CA ASP A 198 8.08 10.35 -13.14
C ASP A 198 9.06 10.76 -14.26
N THR A 199 8.55 11.28 -15.37
CA THR A 199 9.36 11.69 -16.53
C THR A 199 9.53 13.20 -16.68
N GLY A 200 8.67 13.98 -16.02
CA GLY A 200 8.56 15.41 -16.19
C GLY A 200 7.86 15.85 -17.47
N THR A 201 7.40 14.91 -18.31
CA THR A 201 6.72 15.20 -19.57
C THR A 201 5.39 15.90 -19.30
N ILE A 202 5.12 16.97 -20.06
CA ILE A 202 3.85 17.71 -20.00
C ILE A 202 3.04 17.34 -21.24
N TYR A 203 1.78 17.01 -21.04
CA TYR A 203 0.81 16.75 -22.12
C TYR A 203 -0.27 17.83 -22.15
N GLY A 204 -0.69 18.18 -23.34
CA GLY A 204 -1.71 19.21 -23.58
C GLY A 204 -2.07 19.28 -25.07
N LEU A 205 -2.50 20.44 -25.54
CA LEU A 205 -2.96 20.61 -26.92
C LEU A 205 -1.91 21.30 -27.80
N THR A 206 -1.68 20.75 -28.97
CA THR A 206 -0.92 21.37 -30.06
C THR A 206 -1.78 21.34 -31.31
N GLY A 207 -2.19 22.50 -31.83
CA GLY A 207 -3.10 22.56 -32.97
C GLY A 207 -4.46 21.88 -32.74
N GLY A 208 -4.91 21.79 -31.51
CA GLY A 208 -6.16 21.09 -31.13
C GLY A 208 -6.01 19.59 -30.88
N ALA A 209 -4.86 18.99 -31.19
CA ALA A 209 -4.57 17.58 -30.93
C ALA A 209 -3.83 17.41 -29.60
N PHE A 210 -4.10 16.31 -28.89
CA PHE A 210 -3.39 15.95 -27.66
C PHE A 210 -1.96 15.51 -27.99
N ALA A 211 -0.98 16.12 -27.34
CA ALA A 211 0.41 15.91 -27.64
C ALA A 211 1.32 16.12 -26.40
N ALA A 212 2.52 15.51 -26.44
CA ALA A 212 3.58 15.88 -25.52
C ALA A 212 4.07 17.31 -25.79
N ASN A 213 4.42 18.04 -24.74
CA ASN A 213 4.79 19.45 -24.74
C ASN A 213 3.71 20.39 -25.31
N GLY A 214 2.43 19.96 -25.20
CA GLY A 214 1.28 20.74 -25.64
C GLY A 214 0.90 21.84 -24.65
N GLY A 215 0.06 22.77 -25.12
CA GLY A 215 -0.49 23.88 -24.34
C GLY A 215 -1.71 23.50 -23.51
N GLY A 216 -2.36 24.49 -22.93
CA GLY A 216 -3.49 24.30 -22.01
C GLY A 216 -4.71 23.62 -22.65
N ILE A 217 -5.33 22.75 -21.89
CA ILE A 217 -6.66 22.18 -22.13
C ILE A 217 -7.67 23.00 -21.35
N THR A 218 -8.82 23.32 -21.92
CA THR A 218 -9.88 24.09 -21.25
C THR A 218 -11.19 23.31 -21.28
N ALA A 219 -11.88 23.23 -20.14
CA ALA A 219 -13.22 22.65 -20.08
C ALA A 219 -14.26 23.62 -20.66
N THR A 220 -15.34 23.11 -21.22
CA THR A 220 -16.43 23.93 -21.79
C THR A 220 -17.30 24.58 -20.73
N ALA A 221 -17.39 23.97 -19.54
CA ALA A 221 -18.12 24.48 -18.37
C ALA A 221 -17.37 24.09 -17.09
N SER A 222 -17.62 24.79 -16.00
CA SER A 222 -17.09 24.42 -14.69
C SER A 222 -17.90 23.29 -14.06
N GLY A 223 -17.20 22.30 -13.44
CA GLY A 223 -17.88 21.16 -12.81
C GLY A 223 -16.99 19.94 -12.68
N TRP A 224 -17.58 18.81 -12.31
CA TRP A 224 -16.92 17.52 -12.24
C TRP A 224 -16.95 16.80 -13.60
N TYR A 225 -15.84 16.16 -13.90
CA TYR A 225 -15.63 15.43 -15.15
C TYR A 225 -14.96 14.07 -14.88
N LYS A 226 -15.31 13.08 -15.67
CA LYS A 226 -14.49 11.89 -15.88
C LYS A 226 -13.48 12.23 -16.96
N PHE A 227 -12.22 12.28 -16.59
CA PHE A 227 -11.11 12.56 -17.50
C PHE A 227 -10.40 11.26 -17.85
N THR A 228 -10.14 11.04 -19.13
CA THR A 228 -9.31 9.94 -19.62
C THR A 228 -8.22 10.48 -20.53
N ALA A 229 -7.02 9.88 -20.48
CA ALA A 229 -5.91 10.21 -21.37
C ALA A 229 -5.14 8.94 -21.74
N ASP A 230 -4.74 8.82 -22.99
CA ASP A 230 -3.80 7.81 -23.48
C ASP A 230 -2.53 8.52 -23.98
N THR A 231 -1.45 8.40 -23.22
CA THR A 231 -0.17 9.07 -23.55
C THR A 231 0.61 8.38 -24.66
N LYS A 232 0.26 7.13 -25.01
CA LYS A 232 0.83 6.40 -26.13
C LYS A 232 0.04 6.62 -27.42
N GLY A 233 -1.29 6.57 -27.30
CA GLY A 233 -2.20 6.83 -28.41
C GLY A 233 -2.42 8.32 -28.68
N LEU A 234 -1.93 9.21 -27.79
CA LEU A 234 -2.10 10.66 -27.86
C LEU A 234 -3.57 11.07 -28.03
N THR A 235 -4.43 10.52 -27.18
CA THR A 235 -5.86 10.83 -27.13
C THR A 235 -6.30 11.19 -25.72
N TYR A 236 -7.38 11.96 -25.62
CA TYR A 236 -8.01 12.27 -24.33
C TYR A 236 -9.52 12.44 -24.51
N ALA A 237 -10.27 12.32 -23.42
CA ALA A 237 -11.68 12.70 -23.33
C ALA A 237 -11.98 13.36 -22.00
N ILE A 238 -12.91 14.32 -22.02
CA ILE A 238 -13.42 15.04 -20.84
C ILE A 238 -14.93 14.93 -20.90
N ASP A 239 -15.51 14.00 -20.14
CA ASP A 239 -16.94 13.75 -20.10
C ASP A 239 -17.53 14.35 -18.81
N SER A 240 -18.59 15.17 -18.92
CA SER A 240 -19.27 15.70 -17.73
C SER A 240 -19.70 14.56 -16.81
N TYR A 241 -19.36 14.67 -15.54
CA TYR A 241 -19.64 13.62 -14.55
C TYR A 241 -20.03 14.22 -13.21
N MET A 242 -21.24 14.76 -13.16
CA MET A 242 -21.77 15.47 -11.99
C MET A 242 -22.82 14.60 -11.29
N ILE A 243 -22.42 13.89 -10.24
CA ILE A 243 -23.38 13.15 -9.41
C ILE A 243 -24.12 14.15 -8.51
N GLY A 244 -25.43 14.01 -8.44
CA GLY A 244 -26.30 14.78 -7.58
C GLY A 244 -27.28 13.92 -6.81
N LEU A 245 -27.77 14.47 -5.70
CA LEU A 245 -28.86 13.94 -4.89
C LEU A 245 -30.15 14.58 -5.35
N VAL A 246 -31.16 13.78 -5.66
CA VAL A 246 -32.49 14.19 -6.15
C VAL A 246 -33.56 13.43 -5.37
N GLY A 247 -34.72 13.99 -5.20
CA GLY A 247 -35.84 13.34 -4.53
C GLY A 247 -36.73 14.25 -3.73
N SER A 248 -37.92 13.79 -3.34
CA SER A 248 -38.88 14.57 -2.59
C SER A 248 -38.34 15.16 -1.28
N ALA A 249 -37.29 14.56 -0.73
CA ALA A 249 -36.61 15.04 0.46
C ALA A 249 -35.58 16.15 0.20
N THR A 250 -35.22 16.44 -1.07
CA THR A 250 -34.21 17.44 -1.44
C THR A 250 -34.92 18.81 -1.78
N PRO A 251 -34.16 19.94 -1.77
CA PRO A 251 -34.74 21.27 -2.02
C PRO A 251 -35.52 21.41 -3.32
N ASN A 252 -35.09 20.76 -4.40
CA ASN A 252 -35.74 20.85 -5.71
C ASN A 252 -36.65 19.65 -6.01
N GLY A 253 -36.89 18.79 -5.03
CA GLY A 253 -37.66 17.56 -5.24
C GLY A 253 -37.05 16.68 -6.34
N TRP A 254 -37.91 16.17 -7.23
CA TRP A 254 -37.49 15.34 -8.36
C TRP A 254 -37.09 16.14 -9.61
N ASN A 255 -37.02 17.48 -9.52
CA ASN A 255 -36.65 18.36 -10.61
C ASN A 255 -35.15 18.67 -10.63
N SER A 256 -34.66 19.12 -11.81
CA SER A 256 -33.31 19.66 -11.94
C SER A 256 -33.26 21.16 -11.53
N PRO A 257 -32.10 21.63 -11.05
CA PRO A 257 -30.85 20.94 -10.85
C PRO A 257 -30.84 20.09 -9.58
N ASP A 258 -30.09 18.99 -9.59
CA ASP A 258 -29.84 18.18 -8.42
C ASP A 258 -28.98 18.89 -7.39
N SER A 259 -29.04 18.46 -6.13
CA SER A 259 -28.06 18.85 -5.11
C SER A 259 -26.74 18.17 -5.41
N LYS A 260 -25.75 18.92 -5.93
CA LYS A 260 -24.48 18.36 -6.45
C LYS A 260 -23.59 17.85 -5.33
N MET A 261 -22.96 16.71 -5.59
CA MET A 261 -21.97 16.08 -4.72
C MET A 261 -20.57 16.44 -5.18
N ASP A 262 -19.62 16.49 -4.25
CA ASP A 262 -18.20 16.64 -4.54
C ASP A 262 -17.47 15.30 -4.37
N TYR A 263 -16.53 15.00 -5.28
CA TYR A 263 -15.72 13.79 -5.20
C TYR A 263 -14.53 13.99 -4.27
N ASP A 264 -14.37 13.09 -3.32
CA ASP A 264 -13.21 13.01 -2.43
C ASP A 264 -12.28 11.90 -2.92
N SER A 265 -11.18 12.29 -3.57
CA SER A 265 -10.19 11.36 -4.11
C SER A 265 -9.43 10.56 -3.05
N ALA A 266 -9.37 11.06 -1.80
CA ALA A 266 -8.70 10.35 -0.71
C ALA A 266 -9.48 9.10 -0.25
N THR A 267 -10.82 9.16 -0.35
CA THR A 267 -11.72 8.07 0.03
C THR A 267 -12.38 7.37 -1.16
N GLY A 268 -12.25 7.92 -2.37
CA GLY A 268 -12.91 7.41 -3.57
C GLY A 268 -14.43 7.57 -3.55
N THR A 269 -14.96 8.58 -2.83
CA THR A 269 -16.39 8.73 -2.59
C THR A 269 -16.92 10.08 -3.04
N TRP A 270 -18.19 10.11 -3.48
CA TRP A 270 -18.93 11.34 -3.74
C TRP A 270 -19.63 11.75 -2.45
N LYS A 271 -19.48 13.00 -2.02
CA LYS A 271 -19.98 13.50 -0.72
C LYS A 271 -20.82 14.74 -0.87
N ILE A 272 -21.83 14.86 -0.01
CA ILE A 272 -22.62 16.07 0.18
C ILE A 272 -23.03 16.20 1.66
N THR A 273 -23.02 17.43 2.16
CA THR A 273 -23.71 17.75 3.42
C THR A 273 -24.97 18.55 3.07
N ILE A 274 -26.13 18.05 3.48
CA ILE A 274 -27.43 18.58 3.05
C ILE A 274 -28.47 18.45 4.15
N THR A 275 -29.37 19.43 4.22
CA THR A 275 -30.59 19.34 5.04
C THR A 275 -31.71 18.73 4.19
N LEU A 276 -32.26 17.63 4.66
CA LEU A 276 -33.39 16.93 4.05
C LEU A 276 -34.67 17.12 4.86
N ILE A 277 -35.83 17.00 4.21
CA ILE A 277 -37.13 16.81 4.83
C ILE A 277 -37.53 15.33 4.79
N ASP A 278 -38.61 14.94 5.43
CA ASP A 278 -39.18 13.58 5.28
C ASP A 278 -39.53 13.31 3.83
N GLY A 279 -39.09 12.19 3.28
CA GLY A 279 -39.31 11.83 1.89
C GLY A 279 -38.34 10.81 1.34
N GLN A 280 -38.05 10.92 0.07
CA GLN A 280 -37.25 9.94 -0.69
C GLN A 280 -36.13 10.62 -1.46
N ILE A 281 -35.04 9.90 -1.65
CA ILE A 281 -33.88 10.31 -2.45
C ILE A 281 -33.45 9.25 -3.44
N LYS A 282 -32.74 9.67 -4.47
CA LYS A 282 -31.94 8.88 -5.41
C LYS A 282 -30.66 9.64 -5.76
N PHE A 283 -29.68 8.93 -6.28
CA PHE A 283 -28.49 9.51 -6.88
C PHE A 283 -28.66 9.55 -8.40
N ARG A 284 -28.27 10.67 -9.03
CA ARG A 284 -28.46 10.87 -10.46
C ARG A 284 -27.22 11.52 -11.10
N LEU A 285 -26.91 11.17 -12.35
CA LEU A 285 -25.78 11.71 -13.09
C LEU A 285 -26.25 12.82 -14.02
N ASN A 286 -25.55 13.96 -14.00
CA ASN A 286 -25.74 15.09 -14.92
C ASN A 286 -27.19 15.58 -15.03
N ASP A 287 -27.93 15.59 -13.91
CA ASP A 287 -29.35 15.99 -13.83
C ASP A 287 -30.29 15.15 -14.74
N GLY A 288 -29.84 14.01 -15.25
CA GLY A 288 -30.56 13.17 -16.18
C GLY A 288 -30.98 11.81 -15.61
N TRP A 289 -32.12 11.27 -16.06
CA TRP A 289 -32.64 9.99 -15.60
C TRP A 289 -32.05 8.76 -16.31
N THR A 290 -31.25 8.98 -17.35
CA THR A 290 -30.55 7.89 -18.06
C THR A 290 -29.66 7.07 -17.15
N TRP A 291 -29.06 7.73 -16.14
CA TRP A 291 -28.29 7.08 -15.10
C TRP A 291 -28.76 7.55 -13.73
N ASN A 292 -29.27 6.63 -12.94
CA ASN A 292 -29.65 6.88 -11.57
C ASN A 292 -29.45 5.62 -10.72
N LEU A 293 -29.14 5.78 -9.43
CA LEU A 293 -29.01 4.70 -8.47
C LEU A 293 -30.05 4.82 -7.36
N GLY A 294 -30.64 3.70 -7.00
CA GLY A 294 -31.53 3.52 -5.86
C GLY A 294 -31.33 2.16 -5.24
N TRP A 295 -32.14 1.81 -4.22
CA TRP A 295 -32.02 0.54 -3.54
C TRP A 295 -32.21 -0.67 -4.46
N ASN A 296 -31.36 -1.72 -4.27
CA ASN A 296 -31.68 -3.04 -4.76
C ASN A 296 -32.87 -3.63 -3.96
N PRO A 297 -33.55 -4.69 -4.43
CA PRO A 297 -34.68 -5.28 -3.72
C PRO A 297 -34.39 -5.69 -2.27
N GLY A 298 -33.15 -6.02 -1.94
CA GLY A 298 -32.72 -6.38 -0.59
C GLY A 298 -32.31 -5.21 0.28
N LYS A 299 -32.30 -3.97 -0.23
CA LYS A 299 -31.85 -2.74 0.43
C LYS A 299 -30.44 -2.84 1.04
N THR A 300 -29.55 -3.57 0.38
CA THR A 300 -28.15 -3.79 0.82
C THR A 300 -27.14 -3.01 0.00
N SER A 301 -27.49 -2.62 -1.22
CA SER A 301 -26.66 -1.85 -2.15
C SER A 301 -27.53 -1.04 -3.08
N LEU A 302 -26.91 -0.11 -3.82
CA LEU A 302 -27.55 0.66 -4.86
C LEU A 302 -27.32 -0.01 -6.22
N ILE A 303 -28.36 0.03 -7.06
CA ILE A 303 -28.32 -0.46 -8.45
C ILE A 303 -28.96 0.58 -9.38
N HIS A 304 -28.61 0.49 -10.67
CA HIS A 304 -29.24 1.30 -11.71
C HIS A 304 -30.75 1.07 -11.74
N ASN A 305 -31.51 2.17 -11.80
CA ASN A 305 -32.98 2.16 -11.74
C ASN A 305 -33.58 1.48 -10.49
N GLY A 306 -32.79 1.33 -9.41
CA GLY A 306 -33.27 0.74 -8.14
C GLY A 306 -34.36 1.58 -7.48
N ASP A 307 -34.93 1.06 -6.39
CA ASP A 307 -36.01 1.69 -5.63
C ASP A 307 -35.55 3.00 -4.95
N ASN A 308 -36.49 3.86 -4.64
CA ASN A 308 -36.21 5.08 -3.89
C ASN A 308 -35.72 4.77 -2.48
N VAL A 309 -34.85 5.62 -1.95
CA VAL A 309 -34.30 5.55 -0.58
C VAL A 309 -35.12 6.43 0.33
N ASP A 310 -35.82 5.87 1.31
CA ASP A 310 -36.58 6.65 2.30
C ASP A 310 -35.63 7.30 3.29
N VAL A 311 -35.88 8.58 3.61
CA VAL A 311 -35.11 9.37 4.58
C VAL A 311 -36.02 10.21 5.46
N THR A 312 -35.55 10.52 6.66
CA THR A 312 -36.25 11.40 7.60
C THR A 312 -35.66 12.81 7.60
N ALA A 313 -36.40 13.78 8.10
CA ALA A 313 -35.92 15.15 8.20
C ALA A 313 -34.66 15.26 9.08
N GLY A 314 -33.71 16.07 8.65
CA GLY A 314 -32.44 16.30 9.36
C GLY A 314 -31.34 16.86 8.47
N ASN A 315 -30.24 17.26 9.10
CA ASN A 315 -29.01 17.62 8.40
C ASN A 315 -28.10 16.37 8.35
N TYR A 316 -27.61 16.01 7.15
CA TYR A 316 -26.87 14.77 6.92
C TYR A 316 -25.61 15.00 6.11
N THR A 317 -24.61 14.22 6.41
CA THR A 317 -23.48 13.95 5.52
C THR A 317 -23.73 12.61 4.82
N ILE A 318 -23.82 12.65 3.48
CA ILE A 318 -24.08 11.48 2.63
C ILE A 318 -22.82 11.22 1.79
N ALA A 319 -22.32 9.99 1.80
CA ALA A 319 -21.19 9.58 0.99
C ALA A 319 -21.57 8.36 0.14
N LEU A 320 -21.46 8.50 -1.20
CA LEU A 320 -21.72 7.47 -2.19
C LEU A 320 -20.39 6.90 -2.66
N THR A 321 -20.26 5.56 -2.63
CA THR A 321 -19.15 4.81 -3.22
C THR A 321 -19.67 4.03 -4.42
N LEU A 322 -19.12 4.29 -5.59
CA LEU A 322 -19.41 3.49 -6.79
C LEU A 322 -18.60 2.19 -6.73
N THR A 323 -19.26 1.06 -6.83
CA THR A 323 -18.62 -0.27 -6.88
C THR A 323 -18.49 -0.77 -8.31
N ASP A 324 -19.32 -0.24 -9.19
CA ASP A 324 -19.30 -0.47 -10.64
C ASP A 324 -19.94 0.76 -11.32
N VAL A 325 -19.99 0.76 -12.67
CA VAL A 325 -20.61 1.81 -13.47
C VAL A 325 -22.09 2.00 -13.12
N GLU A 326 -22.80 0.93 -12.76
CA GLU A 326 -24.23 0.90 -12.48
C GLU A 326 -24.58 0.42 -11.06
N ALA A 327 -23.62 0.41 -10.16
CA ALA A 327 -23.82 -0.06 -8.78
C ALA A 327 -23.00 0.76 -7.78
N GLY A 328 -23.47 0.77 -6.53
CA GLY A 328 -22.78 1.45 -5.45
C GLY A 328 -23.30 1.11 -4.07
N THR A 329 -22.68 1.72 -3.09
CA THR A 329 -23.14 1.75 -1.69
C THR A 329 -23.10 3.19 -1.21
N PHE A 330 -23.85 3.50 -0.17
CA PHE A 330 -23.75 4.81 0.45
C PHE A 330 -23.84 4.73 1.96
N THR A 331 -23.34 5.75 2.61
CA THR A 331 -23.54 6.01 4.03
C THR A 331 -24.31 7.30 4.21
N ILE A 332 -25.18 7.37 5.20
CA ILE A 332 -25.90 8.55 5.61
C ILE A 332 -25.70 8.75 7.11
N THR A 333 -25.08 9.86 7.48
CA THR A 333 -24.75 10.20 8.87
C THR A 333 -25.46 11.49 9.25
N LYS A 334 -26.26 11.47 10.31
CA LYS A 334 -26.91 12.67 10.85
C LYS A 334 -25.88 13.51 11.59
N ASN A 335 -25.83 14.80 11.28
CA ASN A 335 -24.90 15.77 11.89
C ASN A 335 -25.46 16.33 13.20
#